data_1304a8b0990bec52dc38727a5a3263a2
#
_entry.id   1304a8b0990bec52dc38727a5a3263a2
#
_cell.length_a   1.000
_cell.length_b   1.000
_cell.length_c   1.000
_cell.angle_alpha   90.00
_cell.angle_beta   90.00
_cell.angle_gamma   90.00
#
_symmetry.space_group_name_H-M   'P 1'
#
loop_
_entity.id
_entity.type
_entity.pdbx_description
1 polymer ?
#
loop_
_entity_poly.entity_id
_entity_poly.type
_entity_poly.pdbx_seq_one_letter_code
_entity_poly.pdbx_strand_id
1 'polypeptide(L)'
;MEPMNYDVQAAKYLDCLEEKENFNKGDMETCFVSGCQTASELQEGCTGTFGQAIGSLRHGFLVAREGWNGKGMFLFMRPFDSLDDSFVIDTMKSAPYNYKEWLKNHPSEEGRVLFREYICLKAADGSVVNGWLPSQTDMLAYDWVLVDPKK
;
A
#
# COMPACT_ATOMS: atom_id res chain seq x y z
N MET A 1 -12.62 2.14 26.63
CA MET A 1 -11.52 1.93 25.66
C MET A 1 -10.23 1.97 26.47
N GLU A 2 -9.65 0.82 26.75
CA GLU A 2 -8.36 0.79 27.46
C GLU A 2 -7.26 1.39 26.58
N PRO A 3 -6.38 2.24 27.13
CA PRO A 3 -5.27 2.77 26.35
C PRO A 3 -4.36 1.62 25.91
N MET A 4 -3.94 1.66 24.64
CA MET A 4 -3.01 0.70 24.06
C MET A 4 -1.73 0.68 24.88
N ASN A 5 -1.46 -0.46 25.54
CA ASN A 5 -0.31 -0.61 26.44
C ASN A 5 0.95 -0.82 25.61
N TYR A 6 1.66 0.27 25.32
CA TYR A 6 2.96 0.26 24.62
C TYR A 6 4.03 -0.54 25.38
N ASP A 7 3.87 -0.74 26.69
CA ASP A 7 4.81 -1.49 27.53
C ASP A 7 4.84 -2.98 27.20
N VAL A 8 3.72 -3.58 26.72
CA VAL A 8 3.65 -5.00 26.35
C VAL A 8 4.39 -5.26 25.02
N GLN A 9 4.36 -4.31 24.09
CA GLN A 9 5.11 -4.44 22.82
C GLN A 9 6.59 -4.18 23.05
N ALA A 10 6.94 -3.23 23.91
CA ALA A 10 8.31 -2.98 24.32
C ALA A 10 8.91 -4.17 25.08
N ALA A 11 8.14 -4.83 25.97
CA ALA A 11 8.57 -6.01 26.70
C ALA A 11 8.86 -7.20 25.79
N LYS A 12 7.98 -7.47 24.79
CA LYS A 12 8.22 -8.51 23.77
C LYS A 12 9.45 -8.22 22.90
N TYR A 13 9.71 -6.94 22.65
CA TYR A 13 10.90 -6.53 21.91
C TYR A 13 12.18 -6.71 22.74
N LEU A 14 12.12 -6.41 24.04
CA LEU A 14 13.22 -6.61 24.99
C LEU A 14 13.52 -8.11 25.22
N ASP A 15 12.50 -8.97 25.34
CA ASP A 15 12.69 -10.43 25.42
C ASP A 15 13.45 -10.99 24.20
N CYS A 16 13.19 -10.44 23.03
CA CYS A 16 13.92 -10.80 21.80
C CYS A 16 15.40 -10.34 21.83
N LEU A 17 15.73 -9.32 22.62
CA LEU A 17 17.10 -8.79 22.78
C LEU A 17 17.91 -9.54 23.84
N GLU A 18 17.28 -10.07 24.88
CA GLU A 18 17.96 -10.79 25.97
C GLU A 18 18.49 -12.17 25.57
N GLU A 19 17.95 -12.76 24.45
CA GLU A 19 18.43 -14.06 23.95
C GLU A 19 19.73 -14.02 23.13
N LYS A 20 20.32 -12.84 22.91
CA LYS A 20 21.55 -12.69 22.09
C LYS A 20 22.66 -11.96 22.84
N GLU A 21 23.53 -12.71 23.42
CA GLU A 21 24.67 -12.22 24.24
C GLU A 21 25.79 -11.44 23.53
N ASN A 22 25.65 -11.06 22.24
CA ASN A 22 26.68 -10.31 21.50
C ASN A 22 26.09 -9.37 20.45
N PHE A 23 25.46 -8.26 20.89
CA PHE A 23 25.04 -7.19 19.98
C PHE A 23 26.15 -6.14 19.78
N ASN A 24 26.60 -5.96 18.53
CA ASN A 24 27.37 -4.79 18.17
C ASN A 24 26.44 -3.65 17.70
N LYS A 25 26.98 -2.43 17.56
CA LYS A 25 26.19 -1.24 17.16
C LYS A 25 25.50 -1.39 15.81
N GLY A 26 26.12 -2.09 14.85
CA GLY A 26 25.55 -2.37 13.53
C GLY A 26 24.35 -3.32 13.60
N ASP A 27 24.40 -4.32 14.49
CA ASP A 27 23.27 -5.25 14.69
C ASP A 27 22.07 -4.52 15.33
N MET A 28 22.30 -3.56 16.22
CA MET A 28 21.26 -2.72 16.82
C MET A 28 20.58 -1.82 15.77
N GLU A 29 21.35 -1.20 14.89
CA GLU A 29 20.81 -0.37 13.80
C GLU A 29 19.97 -1.23 12.83
N THR A 30 20.45 -2.41 12.47
CA THR A 30 19.73 -3.35 11.60
C THR A 30 18.45 -3.86 12.26
N CYS A 31 18.49 -4.21 13.55
CA CYS A 31 17.30 -4.63 14.30
C CYS A 31 16.29 -3.49 14.43
N PHE A 32 16.74 -2.25 14.67
CA PHE A 32 15.86 -1.09 14.76
C PHE A 32 15.18 -0.79 13.42
N VAL A 33 15.94 -0.78 12.32
CA VAL A 33 15.41 -0.57 10.96
C VAL A 33 14.41 -1.68 10.59
N SER A 34 14.77 -2.95 10.84
CA SER A 34 13.86 -4.08 10.61
C SER A 34 12.60 -4.01 11.47
N GLY A 35 12.74 -3.64 12.75
CA GLY A 35 11.60 -3.44 13.66
C GLY A 35 10.69 -2.32 13.23
N CYS A 36 11.24 -1.19 12.75
CA CYS A 36 10.47 -0.09 12.19
C CYS A 36 9.74 -0.48 10.89
N GLN A 37 10.39 -1.22 10.02
CA GLN A 37 9.78 -1.73 8.78
C GLN A 37 8.64 -2.71 9.11
N THR A 38 8.85 -3.66 10.01
CA THR A 38 7.84 -4.62 10.46
C THR A 38 6.64 -3.94 11.13
N ALA A 39 6.87 -2.83 11.86
CA ALA A 39 5.80 -2.06 12.48
C ALA A 39 4.97 -1.24 11.48
N SER A 40 5.53 -0.92 10.31
CA SER A 40 4.86 -0.11 9.27
C SER A 40 4.07 -0.93 8.24
N GLU A 41 4.19 -2.26 8.25
CA GLU A 41 3.60 -3.17 7.27
C GLU A 41 2.78 -4.29 7.92
N LEU A 42 1.89 -4.89 7.13
CA LEU A 42 1.19 -6.11 7.52
C LEU A 42 2.14 -7.31 7.50
N GLN A 43 1.94 -8.24 8.41
CA GLN A 43 2.68 -9.51 8.44
C GLN A 43 1.82 -10.64 7.87
N GLU A 44 2.47 -11.60 7.20
CA GLU A 44 1.78 -12.77 6.66
C GLU A 44 1.09 -13.57 7.78
N GLY A 45 -0.19 -13.89 7.56
CA GLY A 45 -1.01 -14.62 8.53
C GLY A 45 -1.47 -13.82 9.74
N CYS A 46 -1.21 -12.50 9.80
CA CYS A 46 -1.65 -11.61 10.87
C CYS A 46 -2.59 -10.53 10.34
N THR A 47 -3.51 -10.10 11.19
CA THR A 47 -4.32 -8.90 10.93
C THR A 47 -3.60 -7.65 11.42
N GLY A 48 -3.93 -6.50 10.82
CA GLY A 48 -3.34 -5.23 11.21
C GLY A 48 -4.22 -4.02 10.95
N THR A 49 -3.64 -2.86 11.14
CA THR A 49 -4.27 -1.55 10.99
C THR A 49 -4.26 -1.07 9.53
N PHE A 50 -5.10 -0.07 9.22
CA PHE A 50 -5.08 0.61 7.92
C PHE A 50 -3.72 1.26 7.61
N GLY A 51 -3.04 1.81 8.62
CA GLY A 51 -1.69 2.37 8.44
C GLY A 51 -0.69 1.33 7.93
N GLN A 52 -0.70 0.11 8.49
CA GLN A 52 0.12 -1.01 8.03
C GLN A 52 -0.29 -1.49 6.63
N ALA A 53 -1.59 -1.50 6.31
CA ALA A 53 -2.07 -1.80 4.96
C ALA A 53 -1.53 -0.80 3.92
N ILE A 54 -1.50 0.51 4.23
CA ILE A 54 -0.89 1.53 3.37
C ILE A 54 0.61 1.30 3.20
N GLY A 55 1.33 0.96 4.27
CA GLY A 55 2.75 0.59 4.22
C GLY A 55 2.98 -0.57 3.24
N SER A 56 2.20 -1.65 3.38
CA SER A 56 2.26 -2.82 2.51
C SER A 56 1.93 -2.50 1.04
N LEU A 57 0.91 -1.67 0.79
CA LEU A 57 0.56 -1.21 -0.57
C LEU A 57 1.70 -0.46 -1.25
N ARG A 58 2.45 0.38 -0.52
CA ARG A 58 3.61 1.12 -1.05
C ARG A 58 4.75 0.19 -1.46
N HIS A 59 4.86 -0.98 -0.84
CA HIS A 59 5.83 -2.01 -1.19
C HIS A 59 5.30 -3.01 -2.24
N GLY A 60 4.12 -2.74 -2.82
CA GLY A 60 3.54 -3.52 -3.92
C GLY A 60 2.78 -4.76 -3.48
N PHE A 61 2.51 -4.92 -2.18
CA PHE A 61 1.67 -6.02 -1.70
C PHE A 61 0.19 -5.77 -1.99
N LEU A 62 -0.56 -6.86 -2.07
CA LEU A 62 -2.02 -6.83 -2.14
C LEU A 62 -2.57 -6.89 -0.72
N VAL A 63 -3.58 -6.08 -0.41
CA VAL A 63 -4.21 -6.07 0.92
C VAL A 63 -5.72 -6.15 0.83
N ALA A 64 -6.34 -6.75 1.83
CA ALA A 64 -7.80 -6.83 1.96
C ALA A 64 -8.22 -6.70 3.42
N ARG A 65 -9.50 -6.51 3.67
CA ARG A 65 -10.09 -6.70 4.99
C ARG A 65 -10.73 -8.08 5.09
N GLU A 66 -10.53 -8.78 6.20
CA GLU A 66 -11.23 -10.04 6.47
C GLU A 66 -12.76 -9.84 6.50
N GLY A 67 -13.22 -8.70 7.01
CA GLY A 67 -14.63 -8.34 7.10
C GLY A 67 -15.30 -7.96 5.77
N TRP A 68 -14.60 -7.91 4.65
CA TRP A 68 -15.24 -7.63 3.36
C TRP A 68 -16.09 -8.80 2.89
N ASN A 69 -17.36 -8.50 2.56
CA ASN A 69 -18.32 -9.54 2.10
C ASN A 69 -18.04 -10.02 0.67
N GLY A 70 -17.26 -9.30 -0.10
CA GLY A 70 -16.92 -9.63 -1.48
C GLY A 70 -15.74 -10.61 -1.52
N LYS A 71 -15.98 -11.82 -1.97
CA LYS A 71 -14.92 -12.82 -2.14
C LYS A 71 -13.92 -12.39 -3.21
N GLY A 72 -12.64 -12.48 -2.87
CA GLY A 72 -11.55 -12.13 -3.77
C GLY A 72 -11.44 -10.63 -4.06
N MET A 73 -11.98 -9.76 -3.21
CA MET A 73 -11.71 -8.33 -3.23
C MET A 73 -10.37 -8.04 -2.59
N PHE A 74 -9.61 -7.15 -3.20
CA PHE A 74 -8.36 -6.66 -2.62
C PHE A 74 -8.00 -5.28 -3.18
N LEU A 75 -7.13 -4.59 -2.48
CA LEU A 75 -6.51 -3.34 -2.91
C LEU A 75 -5.12 -3.61 -3.46
N PHE A 76 -4.73 -2.81 -4.42
CA PHE A 76 -3.36 -2.69 -4.89
C PHE A 76 -3.05 -1.23 -5.21
N MET A 77 -1.78 -0.86 -5.14
CA MET A 77 -1.34 0.49 -5.49
C MET A 77 -0.83 0.49 -6.93
N ARG A 78 -1.39 1.38 -7.75
CA ARG A 78 -0.78 1.70 -9.03
C ARG A 78 0.36 2.69 -8.77
N PRO A 79 1.60 2.39 -9.19
CA PRO A 79 2.74 3.24 -8.93
C PRO A 79 2.65 4.55 -9.74
N PHE A 80 3.45 5.53 -9.34
CA PHE A 80 3.74 6.70 -10.15
C PHE A 80 4.26 6.27 -11.53
N ASP A 81 3.80 6.98 -12.56
CA ASP A 81 4.22 6.75 -13.93
C ASP A 81 4.45 8.09 -14.66
N SER A 82 5.35 8.10 -15.62
CA SER A 82 5.67 9.28 -16.44
C SER A 82 5.70 8.86 -17.89
N LEU A 83 4.71 9.29 -18.66
CA LEU A 83 4.50 8.90 -20.05
C LEU A 83 4.71 10.07 -20.99
N ASP A 84 5.33 9.83 -22.14
CA ASP A 84 5.46 10.84 -23.17
C ASP A 84 4.09 11.32 -23.67
N ASP A 85 3.94 12.62 -23.95
CA ASP A 85 2.71 13.21 -24.45
C ASP A 85 2.21 12.47 -25.72
N SER A 86 3.13 12.13 -26.63
CA SER A 86 2.82 11.36 -27.85
C SER A 86 2.23 9.98 -27.52
N PHE A 87 2.77 9.28 -26.52
CA PHE A 87 2.22 7.98 -26.10
C PHE A 87 0.80 8.13 -25.55
N VAL A 88 0.55 9.16 -24.72
CA VAL A 88 -0.79 9.44 -24.17
C VAL A 88 -1.78 9.78 -25.29
N ILE A 89 -1.35 10.60 -26.27
CA ILE A 89 -2.19 11.03 -27.40
C ILE A 89 -2.51 9.86 -28.34
N ASP A 90 -1.50 9.11 -28.75
CA ASP A 90 -1.65 8.17 -29.86
C ASP A 90 -2.04 6.75 -29.39
N THR A 91 -1.52 6.32 -28.22
CA THR A 91 -1.56 4.92 -27.79
C THR A 91 -2.48 4.67 -26.61
N MET A 92 -2.56 5.59 -25.64
CA MET A 92 -3.26 5.36 -24.38
C MET A 92 -4.78 5.32 -24.60
N LYS A 93 -5.37 4.11 -24.56
CA LYS A 93 -6.82 3.91 -24.78
C LYS A 93 -7.70 4.49 -23.67
N SER A 94 -7.19 4.56 -22.45
CA SER A 94 -7.91 5.09 -21.29
C SER A 94 -7.95 6.62 -21.23
N ALA A 95 -7.18 7.31 -22.05
CA ALA A 95 -7.25 8.78 -22.17
C ALA A 95 -8.42 9.19 -23.06
N PRO A 96 -9.38 10.00 -22.56
CA PRO A 96 -10.52 10.47 -23.37
C PRO A 96 -10.08 11.34 -24.55
N TYR A 97 -10.87 11.31 -25.63
CA TYR A 97 -10.58 12.07 -26.86
C TYR A 97 -10.33 13.57 -26.59
N ASN A 98 -11.20 14.20 -25.82
CA ASN A 98 -11.08 15.64 -25.52
C ASN A 98 -9.83 15.98 -24.72
N TYR A 99 -9.37 15.08 -23.83
CA TYR A 99 -8.11 15.27 -23.11
C TYR A 99 -6.90 15.17 -24.06
N LYS A 100 -6.92 14.21 -25.00
CA LYS A 100 -5.89 14.07 -26.02
C LYS A 100 -5.80 15.31 -26.92
N GLU A 101 -6.95 15.85 -27.37
CA GLU A 101 -6.98 17.09 -28.15
C GLU A 101 -6.50 18.30 -27.32
N TRP A 102 -6.86 18.36 -26.03
CA TRP A 102 -6.34 19.39 -25.16
C TRP A 102 -4.83 19.30 -25.02
N LEU A 103 -4.28 18.10 -24.79
CA LEU A 103 -2.84 17.87 -24.62
C LEU A 103 -2.03 18.24 -25.89
N LYS A 104 -2.59 17.99 -27.10
CA LYS A 104 -1.97 18.43 -28.37
C LYS A 104 -1.78 19.96 -28.43
N ASN A 105 -2.74 20.70 -27.89
CA ASN A 105 -2.71 22.18 -27.91
C ASN A 105 -1.99 22.77 -26.68
N HIS A 106 -1.76 21.97 -25.64
CA HIS A 106 -1.13 22.37 -24.39
C HIS A 106 -0.14 21.27 -23.96
N PRO A 107 0.97 21.10 -24.67
CA PRO A 107 1.95 20.07 -24.34
C PRO A 107 2.52 20.27 -22.93
N SER A 108 2.84 19.18 -22.26
CA SER A 108 3.44 19.20 -20.93
C SER A 108 4.81 19.91 -20.95
N GLU A 109 5.20 20.53 -19.85
CA GLU A 109 6.46 21.33 -19.77
C GLU A 109 7.70 20.56 -20.23
N GLU A 110 7.77 19.25 -19.91
CA GLU A 110 8.87 18.36 -20.29
C GLU A 110 8.45 17.37 -21.40
N GLY A 111 7.31 17.59 -22.06
CA GLY A 111 6.74 16.64 -23.03
C GLY A 111 6.26 15.33 -22.39
N ARG A 112 6.01 15.32 -21.08
CA ARG A 112 5.64 14.13 -20.31
C ARG A 112 4.47 14.40 -19.38
N VAL A 113 3.47 13.53 -19.43
CA VAL A 113 2.34 13.53 -18.49
C VAL A 113 2.71 12.70 -17.27
N LEU A 114 2.55 13.28 -16.09
CA LEU A 114 2.82 12.63 -14.81
C LEU A 114 1.52 12.03 -14.25
N PHE A 115 1.48 10.71 -14.11
CA PHE A 115 0.39 10.00 -13.45
C PHE A 115 0.80 9.69 -12.01
N ARG A 116 0.10 10.30 -11.06
CA ARG A 116 0.36 10.07 -9.63
C ARG A 116 -0.08 8.67 -9.23
N GLU A 117 0.59 8.13 -8.21
CA GLU A 117 0.20 6.88 -7.58
C GLU A 117 -1.21 6.96 -6.98
N TYR A 118 -1.96 5.88 -7.04
CA TYR A 118 -3.30 5.78 -6.45
C TYR A 118 -3.68 4.34 -6.12
N ILE A 119 -4.60 4.21 -5.16
CA ILE A 119 -5.09 2.90 -4.73
C ILE A 119 -6.22 2.46 -5.65
N CYS A 120 -6.14 1.23 -6.12
CA CYS A 120 -7.19 0.55 -6.89
C CYS A 120 -7.83 -0.54 -6.05
N LEU A 121 -9.12 -0.79 -6.29
CA LEU A 121 -9.86 -1.93 -5.76
C LEU A 121 -10.15 -2.92 -6.88
N LYS A 122 -9.71 -4.17 -6.73
CA LYS A 122 -10.25 -5.29 -7.48
C LYS A 122 -11.54 -5.73 -6.80
N ALA A 123 -12.67 -5.50 -7.45
CA ALA A 123 -13.99 -5.81 -6.92
C ALA A 123 -14.34 -7.31 -7.06
N ALA A 124 -15.40 -7.75 -6.37
CA ALA A 124 -15.85 -9.14 -6.36
C ALA A 124 -16.29 -9.66 -7.73
N ASP A 125 -16.83 -8.78 -8.59
CA ASP A 125 -17.23 -9.09 -9.97
C ASP A 125 -16.06 -9.16 -10.96
N GLY A 126 -14.82 -8.95 -10.48
CA GLY A 126 -13.59 -8.95 -11.29
C GLY A 126 -13.22 -7.60 -11.88
N SER A 127 -14.07 -6.58 -11.77
CA SER A 127 -13.75 -5.22 -12.24
C SER A 127 -12.68 -4.56 -11.37
N VAL A 128 -12.02 -3.55 -11.93
CA VAL A 128 -11.07 -2.70 -11.21
C VAL A 128 -11.62 -1.30 -11.09
N VAL A 129 -11.75 -0.83 -9.86
CA VAL A 129 -12.11 0.55 -9.55
C VAL A 129 -10.82 1.35 -9.30
N ASN A 130 -10.56 2.32 -10.16
CA ASN A 130 -9.43 3.24 -10.02
C ASN A 130 -9.78 4.37 -9.05
N GLY A 131 -8.85 4.69 -8.15
CA GLY A 131 -9.06 5.77 -7.18
C GLY A 131 -9.99 5.36 -6.03
N TRP A 132 -9.79 4.18 -5.45
CA TRP A 132 -10.54 3.74 -4.28
C TRP A 132 -10.32 4.68 -3.07
N LEU A 133 -11.42 5.04 -2.40
CA LEU A 133 -11.43 5.88 -1.20
C LEU A 133 -11.86 5.03 0.01
N PRO A 134 -11.09 5.03 1.11
CA PRO A 134 -11.46 4.33 2.32
C PRO A 134 -12.64 5.02 3.01
N SER A 135 -13.60 4.23 3.49
CA SER A 135 -14.58 4.71 4.46
C SER A 135 -13.92 4.89 5.84
N GLN A 136 -14.58 5.60 6.75
CA GLN A 136 -14.09 5.65 8.15
C GLN A 136 -14.02 4.26 8.78
N THR A 137 -14.97 3.39 8.45
CA THR A 137 -14.95 1.99 8.90
C THR A 137 -13.70 1.24 8.41
N ASP A 138 -13.25 1.51 7.18
CA ASP A 138 -12.02 0.90 6.65
C ASP A 138 -10.77 1.48 7.33
N MET A 139 -10.73 2.79 7.53
CA MET A 139 -9.58 3.46 8.16
C MET A 139 -9.38 3.06 9.64
N LEU A 140 -10.47 2.81 10.37
CA LEU A 140 -10.46 2.48 11.79
C LEU A 140 -10.42 0.95 12.06
N ALA A 141 -10.38 0.14 11.02
CA ALA A 141 -10.37 -1.31 11.14
C ALA A 141 -9.00 -1.87 11.54
N TYR A 142 -9.03 -3.04 12.19
CA TYR A 142 -7.86 -3.80 12.63
C TYR A 142 -7.78 -5.19 11.97
N ASP A 143 -8.60 -5.44 10.95
CA ASP A 143 -8.73 -6.70 10.24
C ASP A 143 -8.11 -6.67 8.83
N TRP A 144 -7.16 -5.79 8.62
CA TRP A 144 -6.39 -5.74 7.37
C TRP A 144 -5.42 -6.90 7.29
N VAL A 145 -5.35 -7.55 6.14
CA VAL A 145 -4.50 -8.72 5.88
C VAL A 145 -3.79 -8.62 4.55
N LEU A 146 -2.64 -9.28 4.42
CA LEU A 146 -2.00 -9.52 3.13
C LEU A 146 -2.78 -10.54 2.31
N VAL A 147 -2.86 -10.33 1.01
CA VAL A 147 -3.46 -11.26 0.06
C VAL A 147 -2.34 -11.95 -0.72
N ASP A 148 -2.34 -13.28 -0.68
CA ASP A 148 -1.41 -14.10 -1.47
C ASP A 148 -1.82 -14.05 -2.97
N PRO A 149 -0.98 -13.51 -3.87
CA PRO A 149 -1.31 -13.41 -5.29
C PRO A 149 -1.39 -14.76 -6.02
N LYS A 150 -1.00 -15.85 -5.37
CA LYS A 150 -0.99 -17.23 -5.94
C LYS A 150 -2.22 -18.03 -5.57
N LYS A 151 -3.06 -17.52 -4.68
CA LYS A 151 -4.36 -18.10 -4.29
C LYS A 151 -5.50 -17.35 -4.96
#